data_3db9ab42a00b012576bb3dec21f4690d
#
_entry.id   3db9ab42a00b012576bb3dec21f4690d
#
_cell.length_a   1.000
_cell.length_b   1.000
_cell.length_c   1.000
_cell.angle_alpha   90.00
_cell.angle_beta   90.00
_cell.angle_gamma   90.00
#
_symmetry.space_group_name_H-M   'P 1'
#
loop_
_entity.id
_entity.type
_entity.pdbx_description
1 polymer ?
#
loop_
_entity_poly.entity_id
_entity_poly.type
_entity_poly.pdbx_seq_one_letter_code
_entity_poly.pdbx_strand_id
1 'polypeptide(L)'
;MPVVRSPKSYNSQVGVPLSVWKLDTAYKVGIIEAGISRPGEMEKLKKVINPDIGVITNIGDAHQENFLDLKTKAAEKIRLFNNASSIVYCSDHKIIHELISGSKSLKTKKLVDW
;
A
#
# COMPACT_ATOMS: atom_id res chain seq x y z
N MET A 1 -5.47 -22.98 1.69
CA MET A 1 -4.16 -22.27 1.67
C MET A 1 -4.01 -21.46 2.96
N PRO A 2 -2.96 -21.70 3.76
CA PRO A 2 -2.77 -20.96 4.99
C PRO A 2 -2.47 -19.47 4.71
N VAL A 3 -3.25 -18.59 5.34
CA VAL A 3 -3.16 -17.14 5.19
C VAL A 3 -3.04 -16.49 6.57
N VAL A 4 -2.11 -15.55 6.72
CA VAL A 4 -2.05 -14.67 7.88
C VAL A 4 -2.38 -13.25 7.46
N ARG A 5 -3.05 -12.49 8.31
CA ARG A 5 -3.43 -11.11 8.03
C ARG A 5 -3.20 -10.21 9.24
N SER A 6 -3.13 -8.91 8.99
CA SER A 6 -3.14 -7.91 10.05
C SER A 6 -4.34 -8.13 10.98
N PRO A 7 -4.11 -8.20 12.31
CA PRO A 7 -5.20 -8.29 13.26
C PRO A 7 -5.88 -6.91 13.40
N LYS A 8 -7.21 -6.89 13.45
CA LYS A 8 -7.99 -5.65 13.66
C LYS A 8 -7.50 -4.51 12.73
N SER A 9 -7.26 -3.34 13.28
CA SER A 9 -6.77 -2.14 12.60
C SER A 9 -5.27 -1.89 12.82
N TYR A 10 -4.45 -2.93 12.86
CA TYR A 10 -2.98 -2.83 13.04
C TYR A 10 -2.31 -2.39 11.73
N ASN A 11 -2.57 -1.14 11.31
CA ASN A 11 -2.14 -0.57 10.03
C ASN A 11 -1.15 0.60 10.17
N SER A 12 -0.72 0.92 11.40
CA SER A 12 0.19 2.03 11.72
C SER A 12 1.66 1.63 11.68
N GLN A 13 2.54 2.60 11.94
CA GLN A 13 3.99 2.39 12.06
C GLN A 13 4.38 1.41 13.18
N VAL A 14 3.49 1.16 14.13
CA VAL A 14 3.68 0.16 15.22
C VAL A 14 2.94 -1.14 14.88
N GLY A 15 1.70 -1.05 14.43
CA GLY A 15 0.85 -2.21 14.15
C GLY A 15 1.34 -3.06 12.98
N VAL A 16 1.90 -2.44 11.93
CA VAL A 16 2.43 -3.15 10.77
C VAL A 16 3.63 -4.03 11.11
N PRO A 17 4.68 -3.55 11.79
CA PRO A 17 5.78 -4.43 12.23
C PRO A 17 5.31 -5.61 13.08
N LEU A 18 4.36 -5.39 13.98
CA LEU A 18 3.78 -6.45 14.80
C LEU A 18 3.03 -7.50 13.97
N SER A 19 2.39 -7.05 12.88
CA SER A 19 1.72 -7.96 11.94
C SER A 19 2.72 -8.78 11.13
N VAL A 20 3.77 -8.13 10.63
CA VAL A 20 4.86 -8.78 9.87
C VAL A 20 5.61 -9.79 10.73
N TRP A 21 5.80 -9.52 12.01
CA TRP A 21 6.43 -10.45 12.95
C TRP A 21 5.73 -11.81 13.04
N LYS A 22 4.43 -11.86 12.72
CA LYS A 22 3.64 -13.11 12.73
C LYS A 22 3.81 -13.95 11.46
N LEU A 23 4.50 -13.42 10.44
CA LEU A 23 4.76 -14.17 9.23
C LEU A 23 5.80 -15.26 9.50
N ASP A 24 5.48 -16.48 9.09
CA ASP A 24 6.41 -17.60 9.12
C ASP A 24 6.16 -18.55 7.94
N THR A 25 6.96 -19.59 7.84
CA THR A 25 6.91 -20.53 6.72
C THR A 25 5.65 -21.41 6.68
N ALA A 26 4.83 -21.40 7.73
CA ALA A 26 3.55 -22.11 7.77
C ALA A 26 2.49 -21.42 6.88
N TYR A 27 2.68 -20.14 6.57
CA TYR A 27 1.75 -19.37 5.75
C TYR A 27 2.22 -19.25 4.31
N LYS A 28 1.28 -19.34 3.37
CA LYS A 28 1.53 -19.14 1.94
C LYS A 28 1.33 -17.68 1.51
N VAL A 29 0.48 -16.97 2.22
CA VAL A 29 0.14 -15.57 1.94
C VAL A 29 0.05 -14.78 3.23
N GLY A 30 0.65 -13.58 3.22
CA GLY A 30 0.47 -12.56 4.26
C GLY A 30 -0.31 -11.38 3.69
N ILE A 31 -1.38 -10.97 4.35
CA ILE A 31 -2.18 -9.79 3.99
C ILE A 31 -1.94 -8.73 5.05
N ILE A 32 -1.22 -7.68 4.69
CA ILE A 32 -0.86 -6.59 5.59
C ILE A 32 -1.59 -5.32 5.18
N GLU A 33 -2.37 -4.76 6.10
CA GLU A 33 -2.98 -3.45 5.94
C GLU A 33 -1.98 -2.36 6.32
N ALA A 34 -1.82 -1.35 5.47
CA ALA A 34 -0.96 -0.21 5.72
C ALA A 34 -1.75 1.10 5.65
N GLY A 35 -1.86 1.78 6.76
CA GLY A 35 -2.47 3.11 6.86
C GLY A 35 -1.42 4.21 6.74
N ILE A 36 -1.84 5.39 6.31
CA ILE A 36 -1.01 6.58 6.23
C ILE A 36 -1.64 7.71 7.03
N SER A 37 -0.84 8.38 7.84
CA SER A 37 -1.23 9.61 8.55
C SER A 37 -0.33 10.79 8.21
N ARG A 38 0.92 10.56 7.85
CA ARG A 38 1.92 11.61 7.55
C ARG A 38 2.81 11.22 6.37
N PRO A 39 3.39 12.22 5.67
CA PRO A 39 4.42 11.97 4.66
C PRO A 39 5.63 11.18 5.22
N GLY A 40 6.21 10.32 4.41
CA GLY A 40 7.38 9.51 4.76
C GLY A 40 7.07 8.16 5.43
N GLU A 41 5.84 7.95 5.91
CA GLU A 41 5.46 6.69 6.59
C GLU A 41 5.48 5.49 5.65
N MET A 42 5.02 5.65 4.40
CA MET A 42 4.97 4.53 3.45
C MET A 42 6.36 4.05 3.04
N GLU A 43 7.34 4.94 2.95
CA GLU A 43 8.72 4.55 2.68
C GLU A 43 9.31 3.70 3.80
N LYS A 44 8.96 4.00 5.05
CA LYS A 44 9.34 3.20 6.21
C LYS A 44 8.65 1.84 6.20
N LEU A 45 7.33 1.82 5.98
CA LEU A 45 6.56 0.58 5.91
C LEU A 45 6.98 -0.30 4.72
N LYS A 46 7.36 0.30 3.59
CA LYS A 46 7.91 -0.44 2.45
C LYS A 46 9.11 -1.30 2.85
N LYS A 47 10.01 -0.77 3.67
CA LYS A 47 11.18 -1.52 4.15
C LYS A 47 10.81 -2.68 5.08
N VAL A 48 9.70 -2.56 5.79
CA VAL A 48 9.22 -3.60 6.73
C VAL A 48 8.41 -4.67 6.00
N ILE A 49 7.47 -4.27 5.14
CA ILE A 49 6.56 -5.19 4.46
C ILE A 49 7.20 -5.76 3.19
N ASN A 50 7.80 -4.90 2.35
CA ASN A 50 8.33 -5.22 1.03
C ASN A 50 7.35 -6.09 0.21
N PRO A 51 6.16 -5.58 -0.14
CA PRO A 51 5.09 -6.40 -0.69
C PRO A 51 5.38 -6.86 -2.12
N ASP A 52 4.97 -8.07 -2.46
CA ASP A 52 4.99 -8.60 -3.82
C ASP A 52 3.82 -8.09 -4.64
N ILE A 53 2.66 -7.92 -3.99
CA ILE A 53 1.43 -7.46 -4.60
C ILE A 53 0.89 -6.29 -3.78
N GLY A 54 0.63 -5.16 -4.45
CA GLY A 54 -0.05 -4.02 -3.87
C GLY A 54 -1.54 -4.01 -4.20
N VAL A 55 -2.38 -3.67 -3.23
CA VAL A 55 -3.81 -3.45 -3.45
C VAL A 55 -4.17 -2.06 -2.94
N ILE A 56 -4.70 -1.22 -3.82
CA ILE A 56 -5.16 0.13 -3.47
C ILE A 56 -6.68 0.15 -3.55
N THR A 57 -7.35 0.26 -2.41
CA THR A 57 -8.81 0.25 -2.34
C THR A 57 -9.40 1.62 -2.66
N ASN A 58 -9.00 2.63 -1.91
CA ASN A 58 -9.41 4.02 -2.14
C ASN A 58 -8.43 5.01 -1.50
N ILE A 59 -8.63 6.30 -1.78
CA ILE A 59 -7.98 7.42 -1.10
C ILE A 59 -9.08 8.25 -0.45
N GLY A 60 -9.18 8.17 0.88
CA GLY A 60 -10.15 8.95 1.66
C GLY A 60 -9.54 10.22 2.24
N ASP A 61 -10.38 11.02 2.90
CA ASP A 61 -10.00 12.31 3.50
C ASP A 61 -9.36 12.20 4.88
N ALA A 62 -9.29 11.01 5.46
CA ALA A 62 -8.67 10.81 6.77
C ALA A 62 -7.22 11.33 6.78
N HIS A 63 -6.88 12.11 7.81
CA HIS A 63 -5.56 12.76 7.95
C HIS A 63 -5.16 13.70 6.80
N GLN A 64 -6.14 14.23 6.04
CA GLN A 64 -5.89 15.12 4.91
C GLN A 64 -5.13 16.39 5.32
N GLU A 65 -5.32 16.84 6.55
CA GLU A 65 -4.62 18.00 7.13
C GLU A 65 -3.08 17.86 7.14
N ASN A 66 -2.56 16.64 7.07
CA ASN A 66 -1.13 16.36 7.04
C ASN A 66 -0.54 16.35 5.61
N PHE A 67 -1.37 16.55 4.59
CA PHE A 67 -0.97 16.52 3.18
C PHE A 67 -1.42 17.78 2.45
N LEU A 68 -0.61 18.25 1.49
CA LEU A 68 -0.94 19.42 0.68
C LEU A 68 -2.27 19.23 -0.10
N ASP A 69 -2.47 18.04 -0.66
CA ASP A 69 -3.65 17.69 -1.42
C ASP A 69 -3.83 16.16 -1.49
N LEU A 70 -4.94 15.73 -2.08
CA LEU A 70 -5.26 14.32 -2.23
C LEU A 70 -4.27 13.60 -3.16
N LYS A 71 -3.76 14.28 -4.18
CA LYS A 71 -2.78 13.73 -5.11
C LYS A 71 -1.45 13.43 -4.42
N THR A 72 -0.98 14.32 -3.57
CA THR A 72 0.23 14.12 -2.75
C THR A 72 0.07 12.94 -1.81
N LYS A 73 -1.09 12.82 -1.18
CA LYS A 73 -1.42 11.68 -0.30
C LYS A 73 -1.47 10.37 -1.07
N ALA A 74 -2.09 10.36 -2.25
CA ALA A 74 -2.14 9.18 -3.11
C ALA A 74 -0.74 8.76 -3.57
N ALA A 75 0.09 9.71 -3.99
CA ALA A 75 1.47 9.46 -4.39
C ALA A 75 2.29 8.84 -3.24
N GLU A 76 2.09 9.34 -2.02
CA GLU A 76 2.74 8.81 -0.83
C GLU A 76 2.32 7.36 -0.56
N LYS A 77 1.03 7.04 -0.63
CA LYS A 77 0.53 5.65 -0.48
C LYS A 77 1.14 4.70 -1.51
N ILE A 78 1.21 5.14 -2.76
CA ILE A 78 1.72 4.32 -3.87
C ILE A 78 3.20 3.95 -3.69
N ARG A 79 3.99 4.74 -2.97
CA ARG A 79 5.40 4.44 -2.66
C ARG A 79 5.59 3.09 -2.00
N LEU A 80 4.60 2.62 -1.23
CA LEU A 80 4.64 1.29 -0.61
C LEU A 80 4.87 0.19 -1.65
N PHE A 81 4.39 0.38 -2.88
CA PHE A 81 4.39 -0.62 -3.94
C PHE A 81 5.52 -0.47 -4.96
N ASN A 82 6.51 0.37 -4.70
CA ASN A 82 7.62 0.58 -5.64
C ASN A 82 8.36 -0.71 -5.99
N ASN A 83 8.46 -1.66 -5.06
CA ASN A 83 9.12 -2.94 -5.28
C ASN A 83 8.15 -4.07 -5.65
N ALA A 84 6.84 -3.84 -5.59
CA ALA A 84 5.85 -4.86 -5.91
C ALA A 84 5.90 -5.24 -7.40
N SER A 85 5.65 -6.50 -7.71
CA SER A 85 5.55 -7.00 -9.09
C SER A 85 4.21 -6.69 -9.73
N SER A 86 3.16 -6.55 -8.89
CA SER A 86 1.79 -6.34 -9.35
C SER A 86 1.08 -5.31 -8.49
N ILE A 87 0.18 -4.52 -9.11
CA ILE A 87 -0.68 -3.58 -8.41
C ILE A 87 -2.12 -3.81 -8.85
N VAL A 88 -3.01 -3.98 -7.88
CA VAL A 88 -4.46 -4.09 -8.06
C VAL A 88 -5.08 -2.77 -7.61
N TYR A 89 -5.84 -2.12 -8.47
CA TYR A 89 -6.46 -0.84 -8.17
C TYR A 89 -7.72 -0.62 -9.03
N CYS A 90 -8.55 0.34 -8.65
CA CYS A 90 -9.71 0.73 -9.44
C CYS A 90 -9.35 1.92 -10.35
N SER A 91 -9.44 1.74 -11.67
CA SER A 91 -9.12 2.79 -12.64
C SER A 91 -10.13 3.94 -12.64
N ASP A 92 -11.33 3.75 -12.08
CA ASP A 92 -12.31 4.82 -11.87
C ASP A 92 -11.82 5.87 -10.87
N HIS A 93 -10.88 5.52 -10.01
CA HIS A 93 -10.17 6.49 -9.18
C HIS A 93 -9.13 7.26 -10.01
N LYS A 94 -9.56 8.35 -10.63
CA LYS A 94 -8.76 9.12 -11.59
C LYS A 94 -7.37 9.51 -11.07
N ILE A 95 -7.26 9.98 -9.83
CA ILE A 95 -5.99 10.38 -9.24
C ILE A 95 -5.02 9.19 -9.17
N ILE A 96 -5.48 8.04 -8.70
CA ILE A 96 -4.66 6.82 -8.62
C ILE A 96 -4.26 6.37 -10.03
N HIS A 97 -5.21 6.33 -10.95
CA HIS A 97 -4.96 5.91 -12.33
C HIS A 97 -3.94 6.81 -13.03
N GLU A 98 -4.05 8.13 -12.89
CA GLU A 98 -3.10 9.10 -13.46
C GLU A 98 -1.68 8.92 -12.88
N LEU A 99 -1.57 8.73 -11.56
CA LEU A 99 -0.28 8.55 -10.90
C LEU A 99 0.43 7.26 -11.34
N ILE A 100 -0.32 6.16 -11.47
CA ILE A 100 0.24 4.88 -11.93
C ILE A 100 0.61 4.95 -13.40
N SER A 101 -0.28 5.45 -14.25
CA SER A 101 -0.05 5.57 -15.69
C SER A 101 1.06 6.54 -16.05
N GLY A 102 1.23 7.61 -15.26
CA GLY A 102 2.28 8.62 -15.43
C GLY A 102 3.65 8.21 -14.89
N SER A 103 3.74 7.14 -14.14
CA SER A 103 5.01 6.67 -13.56
C SER A 103 5.69 5.64 -14.45
N LYS A 104 6.93 5.91 -14.87
CA LYS A 104 7.71 4.97 -15.68
C LYS A 104 7.96 3.64 -14.96
N SER A 105 8.18 3.66 -13.66
CA SER A 105 8.44 2.45 -12.86
C SER A 105 7.17 1.67 -12.55
N LEU A 106 6.05 2.35 -12.29
CA LEU A 106 4.80 1.69 -11.89
C LEU A 106 4.06 1.11 -13.09
N LYS A 107 4.01 1.81 -14.23
CA LYS A 107 3.30 1.32 -15.42
C LYS A 107 3.90 0.06 -16.05
N THR A 108 5.14 -0.29 -15.72
CA THR A 108 5.79 -1.53 -16.19
C THR A 108 5.43 -2.75 -15.35
N LYS A 109 4.77 -2.54 -14.21
CA LYS A 109 4.30 -3.63 -13.34
C LYS A 109 3.05 -4.28 -13.94
N LYS A 110 2.74 -5.48 -13.47
CA LYS A 110 1.46 -6.10 -13.80
C LYS A 110 0.34 -5.30 -13.11
N LEU A 111 -0.46 -4.60 -13.90
CA LEU A 111 -1.58 -3.81 -13.42
C LEU A 111 -2.87 -4.62 -13.56
N VAL A 112 -3.65 -4.69 -12.48
CA VAL A 112 -4.95 -5.35 -12.44
C VAL A 112 -5.99 -4.32 -12.03
N ASP A 113 -6.95 -4.09 -12.89
CA ASP A 113 -8.06 -3.17 -12.68
C ASP A 113 -9.32 -3.94 -12.27
N TRP A 114 -10.18 -3.30 -11.46
CA TRP A 114 -11.53 -3.83 -11.17
C TRP A 114 -12.59 -2.78 -11.34
#